data_96d81e7e6e8ac203fb22c873798ff788
#
_entry.id   96d81e7e6e8ac203fb22c873798ff788
#
_cell.length_a   1.000
_cell.length_b   1.000
_cell.length_c   1.000
_cell.angle_alpha   90.00
_cell.angle_beta   90.00
_cell.angle_gamma   90.00
#
_symmetry.space_group_name_H-M   'P 1'
#
loop_
_entity.id
_entity.type
_entity.pdbx_description
1 polymer ?
#
loop_
_entity_poly.entity_id
_entity_poly.type
_entity_poly.pdbx_seq_one_letter_code
_entity_poly.pdbx_strand_id
1 'polypeptide(L)'
;MDVTDVNQAQIAEEAGAVAVMVLDKLPVEVRQSGGVARTAGTKIIKDVVNNVSIPVMAKCRIGHISEAAVLENSGVDMIDESEVLTPADESSHIWKWDFTTPFVDGAKNLGQALRRIEEGASMMRTKGEPGTGNVVEAVRHMRSLNQDIAKITSFYNLQD
;
A
#
# COMPACT_ATOMS: atom_id res chain seq x y z
N MET A 1 -7.41 4.05 -7.24
CA MET A 1 -7.59 5.52 -7.10
C MET A 1 -7.63 5.88 -5.62
N ASP A 2 -6.90 6.92 -5.19
CA ASP A 2 -6.96 7.43 -3.81
C ASP A 2 -8.22 8.27 -3.64
N VAL A 3 -8.98 8.03 -2.56
CA VAL A 3 -10.24 8.71 -2.25
C VAL A 3 -10.33 9.03 -0.75
N THR A 4 -11.05 10.09 -0.40
CA THR A 4 -11.22 10.52 1.00
C THR A 4 -12.69 10.47 1.46
N ASP A 5 -13.62 10.16 0.57
CA ASP A 5 -15.05 10.05 0.86
C ASP A 5 -15.78 9.15 -0.15
N VAL A 6 -17.05 8.86 0.13
CA VAL A 6 -17.91 8.01 -0.70
C VAL A 6 -18.13 8.59 -2.10
N ASN A 7 -18.33 9.90 -2.20
CA ASN A 7 -18.61 10.53 -3.49
C ASN A 7 -17.42 10.39 -4.44
N GLN A 8 -16.20 10.62 -3.94
CA GLN A 8 -14.98 10.40 -4.72
C GLN A 8 -14.82 8.93 -5.13
N ALA A 9 -15.17 7.99 -4.24
CA ALA A 9 -15.10 6.56 -4.53
C ALA A 9 -16.07 6.15 -5.66
N GLN A 10 -17.29 6.65 -5.64
CA GLN A 10 -18.28 6.42 -6.69
C GLN A 10 -17.87 7.04 -8.04
N ILE A 11 -17.33 8.27 -8.03
CA ILE A 11 -16.79 8.90 -9.24
C ILE A 11 -15.63 8.08 -9.81
N ALA A 12 -14.75 7.55 -8.95
CA ALA A 12 -13.64 6.71 -9.38
C ALA A 12 -14.13 5.39 -10.00
N GLU A 13 -15.14 4.75 -9.40
CA GLU A 13 -15.77 3.54 -9.93
C GLU A 13 -16.43 3.80 -11.28
N GLU A 14 -17.24 4.85 -11.40
CA GLU A 14 -17.88 5.26 -12.66
C GLU A 14 -16.86 5.57 -13.77
N ALA A 15 -15.69 6.12 -13.40
CA ALA A 15 -14.58 6.38 -14.31
C ALA A 15 -13.78 5.12 -14.70
N GLY A 16 -14.16 3.93 -14.18
CA GLY A 16 -13.52 2.66 -14.50
C GLY A 16 -12.31 2.30 -13.64
N ALA A 17 -12.18 2.88 -12.44
CA ALA A 17 -11.15 2.43 -11.50
C ALA A 17 -11.38 0.97 -11.12
N VAL A 18 -10.30 0.18 -11.05
CA VAL A 18 -10.37 -1.25 -10.69
C VAL A 18 -10.38 -1.48 -9.17
N ALA A 19 -9.99 -0.48 -8.39
CA ALA A 19 -10.03 -0.46 -6.93
C ALA A 19 -9.90 0.98 -6.42
N VAL A 20 -10.35 1.23 -5.20
CA VAL A 20 -10.14 2.50 -4.49
C VAL A 20 -9.29 2.29 -3.24
N MET A 21 -8.50 3.31 -2.87
CA MET A 21 -7.72 3.39 -1.66
C MET A 21 -8.28 4.50 -0.78
N VAL A 22 -8.82 4.13 0.38
CA VAL A 22 -9.42 5.10 1.32
C VAL A 22 -8.33 5.71 2.19
N LEU A 23 -8.26 7.03 2.20
CA LEU A 23 -7.29 7.83 2.95
C LEU A 23 -7.98 8.86 3.82
N ASP A 24 -7.33 9.25 4.92
CA ASP A 24 -7.72 10.44 5.70
C ASP A 24 -7.36 11.72 4.96
N LYS A 25 -6.16 11.75 4.36
CA LYS A 25 -5.64 12.83 3.52
C LYS A 25 -4.89 12.25 2.32
N LEU A 26 -4.98 12.92 1.20
CA LEU A 26 -4.19 12.55 0.02
C LEU A 26 -2.69 12.77 0.28
N PRO A 27 -1.79 11.97 -0.33
CA PRO A 27 -0.34 12.10 -0.13
C PRO A 27 0.20 13.51 -0.38
N VAL A 28 -0.35 14.23 -1.32
CA VAL A 28 0.03 15.62 -1.59
C VAL A 28 -0.34 16.57 -0.43
N GLU A 29 -1.49 16.36 0.19
CA GLU A 29 -1.95 17.17 1.33
C GLU A 29 -1.11 16.88 2.58
N VAL A 30 -0.75 15.60 2.82
CA VAL A 30 0.16 15.19 3.89
C VAL A 30 1.52 15.87 3.72
N ARG A 31 2.07 15.85 2.51
CA ARG A 31 3.35 16.49 2.20
C ARG A 31 3.30 18.00 2.44
N GLN A 32 2.23 18.68 2.03
CA GLN A 32 2.06 20.12 2.22
C GLN A 32 1.88 20.53 3.69
N SER A 33 1.18 19.69 4.46
CA SER A 33 0.91 20.00 5.88
C SER A 33 2.08 19.70 6.82
N GLY A 34 3.07 18.90 6.39
CA GLY A 34 4.21 18.51 7.23
C GLY A 34 3.83 17.78 8.53
N GLY A 35 2.60 17.30 8.63
CA GLY A 35 2.01 16.73 9.84
C GLY A 35 2.09 15.19 9.89
N VAL A 36 1.55 14.65 10.99
CA VAL A 36 1.39 13.20 11.18
C VAL A 36 0.30 12.69 10.25
N ALA A 37 0.61 11.67 9.45
CA ALA A 37 -0.35 10.96 8.62
C ALA A 37 -0.79 9.66 9.32
N ARG A 38 -2.09 9.43 9.37
CA ARG A 38 -2.72 8.30 10.06
C ARG A 38 -3.66 7.53 9.14
N THR A 39 -4.07 6.36 9.61
CA THR A 39 -5.16 5.56 9.01
C THR A 39 -6.45 6.38 8.90
N ALA A 40 -7.20 6.17 7.82
CA ALA A 40 -8.53 6.76 7.66
C ALA A 40 -9.50 6.32 8.77
N GLY A 41 -10.45 7.16 9.10
CA GLY A 41 -11.47 6.85 10.12
C GLY A 41 -12.34 5.66 9.70
N THR A 42 -12.62 4.75 10.63
CA THR A 42 -13.39 3.51 10.37
C THR A 42 -14.78 3.77 9.80
N LYS A 43 -15.40 4.90 10.16
CA LYS A 43 -16.69 5.29 9.59
C LYS A 43 -16.60 5.53 8.09
N ILE A 44 -15.63 6.30 7.64
CA ILE A 44 -15.41 6.60 6.22
C ILE A 44 -15.10 5.31 5.46
N ILE A 45 -14.25 4.44 6.01
CA ILE A 45 -13.91 3.15 5.39
C ILE A 45 -15.17 2.31 5.19
N LYS A 46 -15.99 2.12 6.23
CA LYS A 46 -17.23 1.35 6.16
C LYS A 46 -18.24 1.98 5.20
N ASP A 47 -18.36 3.31 5.22
CA ASP A 47 -19.23 4.03 4.30
C ASP A 47 -18.81 3.79 2.83
N VAL A 48 -17.51 3.80 2.53
CA VAL A 48 -17.02 3.48 1.17
C VAL A 48 -17.25 2.03 0.83
N VAL A 49 -16.88 1.07 1.69
CA VAL A 49 -17.09 -0.38 1.48
C VAL A 49 -18.55 -0.70 1.15
N ASN A 50 -19.50 -0.02 1.79
CA ASN A 50 -20.93 -0.26 1.58
C ASN A 50 -21.51 0.45 0.33
N ASN A 51 -20.78 1.33 -0.33
CA ASN A 51 -21.32 2.18 -1.39
C ASN A 51 -20.60 2.06 -2.75
N VAL A 52 -19.61 1.16 -2.89
CA VAL A 52 -18.98 0.81 -4.16
C VAL A 52 -18.97 -0.70 -4.35
N SER A 53 -18.87 -1.15 -5.60
CA SER A 53 -18.79 -2.58 -5.93
C SER A 53 -17.38 -3.05 -6.27
N ILE A 54 -16.46 -2.13 -6.46
CA ILE A 54 -15.03 -2.42 -6.71
C ILE A 54 -14.26 -2.60 -5.39
N PRO A 55 -13.14 -3.34 -5.40
CA PRO A 55 -12.34 -3.57 -4.21
C PRO A 55 -11.93 -2.28 -3.49
N VAL A 56 -12.05 -2.29 -2.16
CA VAL A 56 -11.69 -1.19 -1.28
C VAL A 56 -10.44 -1.54 -0.51
N MET A 57 -9.44 -0.69 -0.59
CA MET A 57 -8.19 -0.79 0.15
C MET A 57 -8.10 0.33 1.18
N ALA A 58 -7.39 0.09 2.28
CA ALA A 58 -7.05 1.13 3.25
C ALA A 58 -5.61 0.98 3.72
N LYS A 59 -5.02 2.07 4.22
CA LYS A 59 -3.63 2.11 4.67
C LYS A 59 -3.55 2.00 6.19
N CYS A 60 -2.66 1.14 6.69
CA CYS A 60 -2.19 1.17 8.07
C CYS A 60 -0.75 1.68 8.16
N ARG A 61 -0.38 2.18 9.33
CA ARG A 61 1.00 2.60 9.62
C ARG A 61 1.91 1.38 9.72
N ILE A 62 3.15 1.52 9.29
CA ILE A 62 4.17 0.47 9.40
C ILE A 62 4.29 0.04 10.87
N GLY A 63 4.22 -1.28 11.12
CA GLY A 63 4.35 -1.89 12.44
C GLY A 63 3.12 -1.75 13.36
N HIS A 64 2.00 -1.21 12.88
CA HIS A 64 0.82 -0.98 13.72
C HIS A 64 -0.23 -2.10 13.57
N ILE A 65 0.01 -3.21 14.26
CA ILE A 65 -0.84 -4.42 14.21
C ILE A 65 -2.32 -4.10 14.52
N SER A 66 -2.58 -3.25 15.51
CA SER A 66 -3.97 -2.91 15.91
C SER A 66 -4.72 -2.14 14.83
N GLU A 67 -4.05 -1.26 14.05
CA GLU A 67 -4.69 -0.62 12.89
C GLU A 67 -5.05 -1.65 11.83
N ALA A 68 -4.15 -2.56 11.50
CA ALA A 68 -4.43 -3.62 10.54
C ALA A 68 -5.63 -4.48 10.95
N ALA A 69 -5.72 -4.87 12.22
CA ALA A 69 -6.87 -5.61 12.76
C ALA A 69 -8.18 -4.81 12.67
N VAL A 70 -8.15 -3.50 12.90
CA VAL A 70 -9.32 -2.64 12.74
C VAL A 70 -9.74 -2.54 11.26
N LEU A 71 -8.78 -2.45 10.33
CA LEU A 71 -9.06 -2.42 8.89
C LEU A 71 -9.66 -3.74 8.40
N GLU A 72 -9.09 -4.88 8.79
CA GLU A 72 -9.65 -6.20 8.49
C GLU A 72 -11.10 -6.31 8.98
N ASN A 73 -11.38 -5.91 10.23
CA ASN A 73 -12.73 -5.91 10.79
C ASN A 73 -13.66 -4.83 10.19
N SER A 74 -13.12 -3.91 9.42
CA SER A 74 -13.93 -2.91 8.69
C SER A 74 -14.37 -3.40 7.32
N GLY A 75 -13.91 -4.58 6.90
CA GLY A 75 -14.32 -5.24 5.67
C GLY A 75 -13.60 -4.75 4.41
N VAL A 76 -12.39 -4.20 4.54
CA VAL A 76 -11.57 -3.87 3.38
C VAL A 76 -11.09 -5.13 2.67
N ASP A 77 -10.95 -5.07 1.36
CA ASP A 77 -10.49 -6.19 0.53
C ASP A 77 -8.97 -6.36 0.56
N MET A 78 -8.22 -5.30 0.89
CA MET A 78 -6.76 -5.33 1.01
C MET A 78 -6.26 -4.23 1.94
N ILE A 79 -5.17 -4.50 2.65
CA ILE A 79 -4.51 -3.54 3.55
C ILE A 79 -3.15 -3.14 2.95
N ASP A 80 -2.88 -1.85 2.85
CA ASP A 80 -1.57 -1.30 2.49
C ASP A 80 -0.83 -0.88 3.75
N GLU A 81 0.20 -1.62 4.15
CA GLU A 81 1.14 -1.21 5.19
C GLU A 81 2.11 -0.17 4.60
N SER A 82 1.86 1.11 4.90
CA SER A 82 2.28 2.18 4.01
C SER A 82 3.29 3.13 4.62
N GLU A 83 4.35 3.39 3.85
CA GLU A 83 5.37 4.40 4.13
C GLU A 83 4.88 5.85 3.99
N VAL A 84 3.70 6.10 3.41
CA VAL A 84 3.13 7.46 3.34
C VAL A 84 2.46 7.88 4.63
N LEU A 85 2.23 6.94 5.54
CA LEU A 85 1.77 7.21 6.89
C LEU A 85 2.97 7.30 7.84
N THR A 86 2.79 8.00 8.96
CA THR A 86 3.80 8.05 10.03
C THR A 86 3.99 6.65 10.62
N PRO A 87 5.20 6.04 10.58
CA PRO A 87 5.40 4.70 11.10
C PRO A 87 5.14 4.62 12.60
N ALA A 88 4.58 3.51 13.05
CA ALA A 88 4.49 3.18 14.49
C ALA A 88 5.74 2.42 14.94
N ASP A 89 6.38 1.67 14.04
CA ASP A 89 7.66 1.01 14.25
C ASP A 89 8.53 1.19 12.99
N GLU A 90 9.71 1.78 13.14
CA GLU A 90 10.62 2.02 12.02
C GLU A 90 11.41 0.76 11.61
N SER A 91 11.54 -0.20 12.51
CA SER A 91 12.39 -1.38 12.34
C SER A 91 11.62 -2.63 11.90
N SER A 92 10.34 -2.76 12.32
CA SER A 92 9.58 -3.98 12.14
C SER A 92 8.26 -3.72 11.42
N HIS A 93 8.05 -4.43 10.30
CA HIS A 93 6.74 -4.49 9.64
C HIS A 93 5.84 -5.52 10.32
N ILE A 94 4.54 -5.43 10.05
CA ILE A 94 3.55 -6.37 10.56
C ILE A 94 3.83 -7.78 10.01
N TRP A 95 3.67 -8.80 10.86
CA TRP A 95 3.66 -10.20 10.44
C TRP A 95 2.28 -10.52 9.85
N LYS A 96 2.18 -10.55 8.53
CA LYS A 96 0.92 -10.54 7.78
C LYS A 96 0.26 -11.91 7.71
N TRP A 97 1.00 -12.97 8.04
CA TRP A 97 0.47 -14.33 8.13
C TRP A 97 -0.58 -14.52 9.24
N ASP A 98 -0.67 -13.57 10.19
CA ASP A 98 -1.69 -13.57 11.25
C ASP A 98 -3.04 -13.02 10.77
N PHE A 99 -3.15 -12.56 9.53
CA PHE A 99 -4.35 -11.94 8.95
C PHE A 99 -4.91 -12.77 7.80
N THR A 100 -6.22 -12.66 7.58
CA THR A 100 -6.90 -13.24 6.42
C THR A 100 -6.97 -12.28 5.25
N THR A 101 -7.03 -10.97 5.54
CA THR A 101 -7.02 -9.92 4.53
C THR A 101 -5.62 -9.80 3.91
N PRO A 102 -5.48 -9.84 2.56
CA PRO A 102 -4.21 -9.71 1.90
C PRO A 102 -3.59 -8.31 2.08
N PHE A 103 -2.25 -8.27 2.12
CA PHE A 103 -1.48 -7.04 2.26
C PHE A 103 -0.76 -6.66 0.98
N VAL A 104 -0.69 -5.35 0.73
CA VAL A 104 0.23 -4.76 -0.23
C VAL A 104 1.28 -3.93 0.49
N ASP A 105 2.52 -4.01 0.03
CA ASP A 105 3.65 -3.28 0.58
C ASP A 105 4.48 -2.60 -0.50
N GLY A 106 5.19 -1.55 -0.14
CA GLY A 106 6.10 -0.85 -1.02
C GLY A 106 7.53 -1.38 -0.93
N ALA A 107 8.22 -1.42 -2.07
CA ALA A 107 9.64 -1.72 -2.13
C ALA A 107 10.38 -0.79 -3.10
N LYS A 108 11.66 -0.52 -2.80
CA LYS A 108 12.58 0.24 -3.66
C LYS A 108 13.54 -0.65 -4.42
N ASN A 109 13.77 -1.87 -3.93
CA ASN A 109 14.68 -2.86 -4.48
C ASN A 109 14.23 -4.27 -4.12
N LEU A 110 14.85 -5.26 -4.72
CA LEU A 110 14.50 -6.67 -4.55
C LEU A 110 14.64 -7.15 -3.10
N GLY A 111 15.68 -6.71 -2.37
CA GLY A 111 15.87 -7.12 -0.98
C GLY A 111 14.74 -6.67 -0.06
N GLN A 112 14.21 -5.46 -0.28
CA GLN A 112 13.02 -5.00 0.45
C GLN A 112 11.78 -5.81 0.06
N ALA A 113 11.58 -6.08 -1.24
CA ALA A 113 10.44 -6.85 -1.72
C ALA A 113 10.43 -8.26 -1.12
N LEU A 114 11.57 -8.96 -1.13
CA LEU A 114 11.69 -10.31 -0.57
C LEU A 114 11.38 -10.35 0.93
N ARG A 115 11.83 -9.36 1.70
CA ARG A 115 11.48 -9.28 3.13
C ARG A 115 9.97 -9.09 3.35
N ARG A 116 9.32 -8.26 2.55
CA ARG A 116 7.86 -8.07 2.64
C ARG A 116 7.10 -9.34 2.26
N ILE A 117 7.56 -10.05 1.24
CA ILE A 117 6.98 -11.34 0.83
C ILE A 117 7.17 -12.40 1.94
N GLU A 118 8.35 -12.45 2.56
CA GLU A 118 8.61 -13.34 3.70
C GLU A 118 7.64 -13.07 4.87
N GLU A 119 7.34 -11.81 5.13
CA GLU A 119 6.38 -11.39 6.15
C GLU A 119 4.91 -11.66 5.76
N GLY A 120 4.63 -12.12 4.54
CA GLY A 120 3.29 -12.47 4.06
C GLY A 120 2.62 -11.44 3.16
N ALA A 121 3.35 -10.47 2.61
CA ALA A 121 2.78 -9.56 1.62
C ALA A 121 2.34 -10.31 0.36
N SER A 122 1.11 -10.06 -0.09
CA SER A 122 0.50 -10.69 -1.26
C SER A 122 0.75 -9.92 -2.55
N MET A 123 1.01 -8.61 -2.45
CA MET A 123 1.29 -7.73 -3.57
C MET A 123 2.41 -6.76 -3.23
N MET A 124 3.26 -6.48 -4.22
CA MET A 124 4.32 -5.48 -4.10
C MET A 124 4.06 -4.32 -5.06
N ARG A 125 4.31 -3.10 -4.59
CA ARG A 125 4.33 -1.89 -5.41
C ARG A 125 5.68 -1.18 -5.29
N THR A 126 6.00 -0.34 -6.24
CA THR A 126 7.13 0.60 -6.10
C THR A 126 6.77 1.67 -5.07
N LYS A 127 7.73 2.10 -4.26
CA LYS A 127 7.50 3.22 -3.32
C LYS A 127 7.33 4.54 -4.07
N GLY A 128 8.14 4.78 -5.08
CA GLY A 128 8.11 6.04 -5.81
C GLY A 128 8.41 7.23 -4.90
N GLU A 129 7.82 8.37 -5.24
CA GLU A 129 7.83 9.57 -4.41
C GLU A 129 6.40 10.18 -4.38
N PRO A 130 5.52 9.66 -3.51
CA PRO A 130 4.10 10.00 -3.50
C PRO A 130 3.88 11.48 -3.13
N GLY A 131 2.83 12.07 -3.71
CA GLY A 131 2.43 13.46 -3.47
C GLY A 131 3.26 14.51 -4.23
N THR A 132 4.18 14.10 -5.11
CA THR A 132 5.03 15.04 -5.89
C THR A 132 4.69 15.11 -7.37
N GLY A 133 4.01 14.08 -7.92
CA GLY A 133 3.87 13.90 -9.37
C GLY A 133 5.17 13.50 -10.08
N ASN A 134 6.28 13.35 -9.36
CA ASN A 134 7.57 12.93 -9.92
C ASN A 134 7.62 11.39 -10.06
N VAL A 135 7.48 10.91 -11.28
CA VAL A 135 7.48 9.46 -11.58
C VAL A 135 8.89 8.87 -11.71
N VAL A 136 9.95 9.69 -11.71
CA VAL A 136 11.35 9.24 -11.91
C VAL A 136 11.76 8.21 -10.85
N GLU A 137 11.41 8.43 -9.59
CA GLU A 137 11.73 7.50 -8.51
C GLU A 137 11.02 6.15 -8.68
N ALA A 138 9.75 6.13 -9.10
CA ALA A 138 9.04 4.89 -9.39
C ALA A 138 9.72 4.11 -10.53
N VAL A 139 10.15 4.80 -11.57
CA VAL A 139 10.90 4.19 -12.70
C VAL A 139 12.25 3.63 -12.22
N ARG A 140 12.98 4.35 -11.36
CA ARG A 140 14.24 3.86 -10.77
C ARG A 140 14.04 2.59 -9.97
N HIS A 141 13.03 2.55 -9.09
CA HIS A 141 12.73 1.38 -8.28
C HIS A 141 12.35 0.18 -9.15
N MET A 142 11.51 0.37 -10.17
CA MET A 142 11.13 -0.70 -11.10
C MET A 142 12.35 -1.23 -11.87
N ARG A 143 13.22 -0.35 -12.36
CA ARG A 143 14.45 -0.75 -13.04
C ARG A 143 15.40 -1.52 -12.13
N SER A 144 15.59 -1.07 -10.89
CA SER A 144 16.41 -1.76 -9.89
C SER A 144 15.89 -3.17 -9.63
N LEU A 145 14.60 -3.31 -9.38
CA LEU A 145 13.94 -4.60 -9.18
C LEU A 145 14.16 -5.54 -10.38
N ASN A 146 13.89 -5.08 -11.59
CA ASN A 146 14.05 -5.90 -12.80
C ASN A 146 15.51 -6.32 -13.04
N GLN A 147 16.46 -5.44 -12.78
CA GLN A 147 17.89 -5.74 -12.90
C GLN A 147 18.34 -6.79 -11.88
N ASP A 148 17.89 -6.69 -10.64
CA ASP A 148 18.23 -7.64 -9.58
C ASP A 148 17.60 -9.01 -9.85
N ILE A 149 16.35 -9.05 -10.32
CA ILE A 149 15.70 -10.30 -10.75
C ILE A 149 16.47 -10.94 -11.90
N ALA A 150 16.83 -10.17 -12.92
CA ALA A 150 17.59 -10.68 -14.06
C ALA A 150 18.96 -11.25 -13.66
N LYS A 151 19.67 -10.61 -12.71
CA LYS A 151 20.93 -11.13 -12.17
C LYS A 151 20.74 -12.50 -11.52
N ILE A 152 19.74 -12.63 -10.62
CA ILE A 152 19.49 -13.88 -9.91
C ILE A 152 19.13 -14.98 -10.92
N THR A 153 18.24 -14.68 -11.88
CA THR A 153 17.85 -15.65 -12.90
C THR A 153 19.04 -16.11 -13.75
N SER A 154 19.97 -15.20 -14.06
CA SER A 154 21.17 -15.58 -14.83
C SER A 154 22.11 -16.52 -14.07
N PHE A 155 22.17 -16.42 -12.74
CA PHE A 155 22.97 -17.36 -11.92
C PHE A 155 22.36 -18.77 -11.91
N TYR A 156 21.05 -18.91 -11.89
CA TYR A 156 20.38 -20.21 -11.95
C TYR A 156 20.59 -20.92 -13.30
N ASN A 157 20.59 -20.17 -14.41
CA ASN A 157 20.79 -20.72 -15.76
C ASN A 157 22.25 -21.12 -16.04
N LEU A 158 23.21 -20.82 -15.15
CA LEU A 158 24.61 -21.24 -15.26
C LEU A 158 24.91 -22.55 -14.51
N GLN A 159 23.91 -23.14 -13.84
CA GLN A 159 24.04 -24.39 -13.08
C GLN A 159 23.48 -25.63 -13.81
N ASP A 160 22.90 -25.43 -15.01
CA ASP A 160 22.47 -26.45 -15.95
C ASP A 160 23.55 -26.65 -17.07
#